data_f115ed413c848422f7077e0b08a64070
#
_entry.id   f115ed413c848422f7077e0b08a64070
#
_cell.length_a   1.000
_cell.length_b   1.000
_cell.length_c   1.000
_cell.angle_alpha   90.00
_cell.angle_beta   90.00
_cell.angle_gamma   90.00
#
_symmetry.space_group_name_H-M   'P 1'
#
loop_
_entity.id
_entity.type
_entity.pdbx_description
1 polymer ?
#
loop_
_entity_poly.entity_id
_entity_poly.type
_entity_poly.pdbx_seq_one_letter_code
_entity_poly.pdbx_strand_id
1 'polypeptide(L)'
;MLLANRTVARIIAEEFPDRALLRRHPPPDKKKLGDLASFAAKHGLNVDTRNSKALHESLQRARQTYRDQGLVDVLVHFATKPMQLAQYFSCGMAVESDWSHYALAMERYTHFTSPIRRYADVVVHRMLAAALDVRSGAVEDHEAAIEKWRIHDCEDAESQARRCNERKEAAKAAQEASERLYLCLLLIAGKEGNPKVARIGEGGVNRFTDGLVVAVGSKFISVFLPQYSIESRCYLDDIHPDITATHDPQTFTVTLTGGPAGRGRTLRILDHVTVELHAVFPTRGPCQIRTTLLVGAAEQQDKDPHMQVVTAVQPGEDV
;
A
#
# COMPACT_ATOMS: atom_id res chain seq x y z
N MET A 1 15.00 1.13 -16.83
CA MET A 1 14.94 2.20 -15.81
C MET A 1 15.63 1.82 -14.50
N LEU A 2 15.33 0.70 -13.84
CA LEU A 2 15.97 0.31 -12.57
C LEU A 2 17.49 0.14 -12.69
N LEU A 3 17.96 -0.50 -13.77
CA LEU A 3 19.40 -0.66 -14.01
C LEU A 3 20.12 0.69 -14.16
N ALA A 4 19.55 1.63 -14.91
CA ALA A 4 20.11 2.98 -15.07
C ALA A 4 20.19 3.70 -13.72
N ASN A 5 19.12 3.70 -12.92
CA ASN A 5 19.09 4.30 -11.59
C ASN A 5 20.16 3.70 -10.66
N ARG A 6 20.32 2.37 -10.68
CA ARG A 6 21.36 1.66 -9.89
C ARG A 6 22.77 2.02 -10.35
N THR A 7 23.01 2.02 -11.67
CA THR A 7 24.34 2.33 -12.23
C THR A 7 24.75 3.76 -11.89
N VAL A 8 23.84 4.73 -12.06
CA VAL A 8 24.08 6.13 -11.71
C VAL A 8 24.33 6.28 -10.20
N ALA A 9 23.54 5.64 -9.36
CA ALA A 9 23.73 5.66 -7.91
C ALA A 9 25.14 5.20 -7.51
N ARG A 10 25.65 4.12 -8.14
CA ARG A 10 27.00 3.62 -7.90
C ARG A 10 28.05 4.65 -8.33
N ILE A 11 27.92 5.20 -9.53
CA ILE A 11 28.91 6.16 -10.07
C ILE A 11 29.01 7.40 -9.17
N ILE A 12 27.88 8.02 -8.83
CA ILE A 12 27.93 9.26 -8.03
C ILE A 12 28.37 9.00 -6.58
N ALA A 13 28.07 7.82 -6.00
CA ALA A 13 28.52 7.46 -4.65
C ALA A 13 30.02 7.10 -4.61
N GLU A 14 30.60 6.58 -5.70
CA GLU A 14 32.04 6.34 -5.80
C GLU A 14 32.84 7.64 -5.92
N GLU A 15 32.34 8.61 -6.71
CA GLU A 15 33.03 9.88 -6.93
C GLU A 15 32.79 10.92 -5.80
N PHE A 16 31.60 10.91 -5.21
CA PHE A 16 31.19 11.89 -4.18
C PHE A 16 30.60 11.18 -2.96
N PRO A 17 31.39 10.37 -2.22
CA PRO A 17 30.88 9.53 -1.12
C PRO A 17 30.34 10.32 0.08
N ASP A 18 30.75 11.59 0.20
CA ASP A 18 30.37 12.50 1.28
C ASP A 18 29.06 13.28 0.99
N ARG A 19 28.61 13.35 -0.25
CA ARG A 19 27.51 14.24 -0.67
C ARG A 19 26.56 13.68 -1.72
N ALA A 20 26.79 12.46 -2.23
CA ALA A 20 25.93 11.87 -3.24
C ALA A 20 24.47 11.74 -2.76
N LEU A 21 23.52 12.19 -3.60
CA LEU A 21 22.09 12.08 -3.31
C LEU A 21 21.59 10.70 -3.69
N LEU A 22 21.39 9.87 -2.71
CA LEU A 22 20.85 8.51 -2.87
C LEU A 22 19.42 8.40 -2.34
N ARG A 23 18.85 7.22 -2.55
CA ARG A 23 17.52 6.85 -2.05
C ARG A 23 17.59 5.50 -1.38
N ARG A 24 17.36 5.48 -0.08
CA ARG A 24 17.30 4.26 0.75
C ARG A 24 15.87 3.84 1.06
N HIS A 25 15.68 2.58 1.32
CA HIS A 25 14.47 2.03 1.90
C HIS A 25 14.87 1.17 3.09
N PRO A 26 14.69 1.66 4.31
CA PRO A 26 15.08 0.91 5.50
C PRO A 26 14.40 -0.46 5.55
N PRO A 27 15.03 -1.46 6.20
CA PRO A 27 14.38 -2.74 6.42
C PRO A 27 13.09 -2.56 7.22
N PRO A 28 12.09 -3.42 6.99
CA PRO A 28 10.82 -3.35 7.70
C PRO A 28 10.99 -3.63 9.19
N ASP A 29 10.01 -3.19 9.98
CA ASP A 29 9.95 -3.45 11.41
C ASP A 29 9.93 -4.97 11.68
N LYS A 30 10.97 -5.47 12.38
CA LYS A 30 11.16 -6.90 12.63
C LYS A 30 10.05 -7.52 13.47
N LYS A 31 9.49 -6.77 14.43
CA LYS A 31 8.39 -7.24 15.29
C LYS A 31 7.14 -7.45 14.44
N LYS A 32 6.76 -6.46 13.65
CA LYS A 32 5.59 -6.54 12.77
C LYS A 32 5.75 -7.62 11.69
N LEU A 33 6.98 -7.86 11.19
CA LEU A 33 7.24 -9.00 10.29
C LEU A 33 7.08 -10.35 11.00
N GLY A 34 7.51 -10.45 12.26
CA GLY A 34 7.30 -11.64 13.09
C GLY A 34 5.82 -11.89 13.33
N ASP A 35 5.04 -10.84 13.59
CA ASP A 35 3.58 -10.92 13.74
C ASP A 35 2.92 -11.41 12.45
N LEU A 36 3.35 -10.91 11.28
CA LEU A 36 2.90 -11.39 9.96
C LEU A 36 3.20 -12.89 9.77
N ALA A 37 4.42 -13.31 10.05
CA ALA A 37 4.80 -14.72 9.90
C ALA A 37 4.00 -15.64 10.83
N SER A 38 3.78 -15.21 12.09
CA SER A 38 2.97 -15.92 13.07
C SER A 38 1.50 -16.00 12.66
N PHE A 39 0.96 -14.89 12.14
CA PHE A 39 -0.39 -14.85 11.59
C PHE A 39 -0.53 -15.83 10.41
N ALA A 40 0.38 -15.77 9.44
CA ALA A 40 0.36 -16.63 8.27
C ALA A 40 0.42 -18.12 8.67
N ALA A 41 1.32 -18.48 9.61
CA ALA A 41 1.47 -19.85 10.08
C ALA A 41 0.20 -20.42 10.75
N LYS A 42 -0.52 -19.59 11.53
CA LYS A 42 -1.81 -19.97 12.14
C LYS A 42 -2.88 -20.33 11.09
N HIS A 43 -2.77 -19.78 9.90
CA HIS A 43 -3.69 -20.03 8.78
C HIS A 43 -3.12 -21.02 7.74
N GLY A 44 -2.07 -21.77 8.10
CA GLY A 44 -1.47 -22.77 7.23
C GLY A 44 -0.65 -22.20 6.08
N LEU A 45 -0.29 -20.92 6.17
CA LEU A 45 0.48 -20.19 5.15
C LEU A 45 1.94 -20.08 5.58
N ASN A 46 2.86 -20.35 4.69
CA ASN A 46 4.29 -20.22 4.96
C ASN A 46 4.82 -18.94 4.30
N VAL A 47 5.12 -17.93 5.11
CA VAL A 47 5.67 -16.65 4.67
C VAL A 47 7.10 -16.50 5.19
N ASP A 48 8.06 -16.43 4.27
CA ASP A 48 9.48 -16.26 4.58
C ASP A 48 9.83 -14.76 4.65
N THR A 49 10.15 -14.30 5.84
CA THR A 49 10.42 -12.88 6.13
C THR A 49 11.91 -12.52 6.21
N ARG A 50 12.83 -13.44 5.88
CA ARG A 50 14.29 -13.24 6.01
C ARG A 50 14.82 -12.06 5.17
N ASN A 51 14.29 -11.87 3.98
CA ASN A 51 14.63 -10.75 3.10
C ASN A 51 13.49 -10.46 2.11
N SER A 52 13.60 -9.36 1.37
CA SER A 52 12.54 -8.93 0.44
C SER A 52 12.28 -9.93 -0.69
N LYS A 53 13.32 -10.62 -1.18
CA LYS A 53 13.18 -11.64 -2.23
C LYS A 53 12.42 -12.86 -1.71
N ALA A 54 12.81 -13.40 -0.54
CA ALA A 54 12.14 -14.53 0.08
C ALA A 54 10.67 -14.24 0.42
N LEU A 55 10.40 -13.03 0.93
CA LEU A 55 9.04 -12.55 1.17
C LEU A 55 8.23 -12.51 -0.13
N HIS A 56 8.77 -11.90 -1.18
CA HIS A 56 8.11 -11.83 -2.49
C HIS A 56 7.82 -13.22 -3.06
N GLU A 57 8.79 -14.13 -3.06
CA GLU A 57 8.62 -15.50 -3.55
C GLU A 57 7.58 -16.28 -2.76
N SER A 58 7.51 -16.10 -1.43
CA SER A 58 6.50 -16.76 -0.62
C SER A 58 5.09 -16.23 -0.88
N LEU A 59 4.92 -14.91 -1.09
CA LEU A 59 3.65 -14.30 -1.48
C LEU A 59 3.22 -14.74 -2.89
N GLN A 60 4.17 -14.87 -3.84
CA GLN A 60 3.88 -15.40 -5.17
C GLN A 60 3.43 -16.86 -5.13
N ARG A 61 4.10 -17.70 -4.33
CA ARG A 61 3.66 -19.09 -4.12
C ARG A 61 2.25 -19.15 -3.52
N ALA A 62 1.95 -18.29 -2.54
CA ALA A 62 0.62 -18.21 -1.97
C ALA A 62 -0.43 -17.90 -3.04
N ARG A 63 -0.18 -16.94 -3.95
CA ARG A 63 -1.09 -16.61 -5.07
C ARG A 63 -1.34 -17.79 -6.01
N GLN A 64 -0.36 -18.66 -6.22
CA GLN A 64 -0.49 -19.82 -7.10
C GLN A 64 -1.18 -21.00 -6.42
N THR A 65 -1.01 -21.14 -5.11
CA THR A 65 -1.48 -22.30 -4.34
C THR A 65 -2.91 -22.14 -3.83
N TYR A 66 -3.25 -20.94 -3.38
CA TYR A 66 -4.54 -20.68 -2.74
C TYR A 66 -5.57 -20.16 -3.74
N ARG A 67 -6.78 -20.78 -3.73
CA ARG A 67 -7.90 -20.37 -4.56
C ARG A 67 -8.56 -19.09 -4.06
N ASP A 68 -8.51 -18.86 -2.75
CA ASP A 68 -9.02 -17.63 -2.14
C ASP A 68 -8.03 -16.48 -2.36
N GLN A 69 -8.28 -15.70 -3.40
CA GLN A 69 -7.48 -14.53 -3.73
C GLN A 69 -7.63 -13.42 -2.68
N GLY A 70 -8.79 -13.33 -2.02
CA GLY A 70 -9.01 -12.36 -0.95
C GLY A 70 -8.07 -12.59 0.24
N LEU A 71 -7.83 -13.84 0.63
CA LEU A 71 -6.84 -14.20 1.64
C LEU A 71 -5.44 -13.75 1.24
N VAL A 72 -5.06 -13.96 -0.01
CA VAL A 72 -3.73 -13.54 -0.51
C VAL A 72 -3.60 -12.02 -0.52
N ASP A 73 -4.65 -11.30 -0.89
CA ASP A 73 -4.67 -9.84 -0.87
C ASP A 73 -4.54 -9.28 0.55
N VAL A 74 -5.18 -9.91 1.54
CA VAL A 74 -4.98 -9.60 2.97
C VAL A 74 -3.54 -9.84 3.40
N LEU A 75 -2.91 -10.95 2.99
CA LEU A 75 -1.50 -11.21 3.30
C LEU A 75 -0.59 -10.14 2.68
N VAL A 76 -0.82 -9.77 1.43
CA VAL A 76 -0.08 -8.70 0.76
C VAL A 76 -0.29 -7.37 1.50
N HIS A 77 -1.52 -7.05 1.87
CA HIS A 77 -1.83 -5.87 2.68
C HIS A 77 -1.07 -5.87 4.01
N PHE A 78 -1.09 -6.98 4.75
CA PHE A 78 -0.33 -7.11 5.99
C PHE A 78 1.18 -7.05 5.79
N ALA A 79 1.71 -7.57 4.69
CA ALA A 79 3.13 -7.50 4.36
C ALA A 79 3.59 -6.06 4.06
N THR A 80 2.69 -5.15 3.68
CA THR A 80 3.02 -3.73 3.46
C THR A 80 3.06 -2.91 4.76
N LYS A 81 2.31 -3.31 5.81
CA LYS A 81 2.23 -2.56 7.08
C LYS A 81 3.57 -2.41 7.82
N PRO A 82 4.49 -3.41 7.84
CA PRO A 82 5.82 -3.26 8.42
C PRO A 82 6.78 -2.39 7.61
N MET A 83 6.47 -2.14 6.32
CA MET A 83 7.37 -1.43 5.41
C MET A 83 7.46 0.05 5.77
N GLN A 84 8.69 0.56 5.79
CA GLN A 84 8.96 1.98 5.97
C GLN A 84 8.87 2.73 4.63
N LEU A 85 8.83 4.05 4.68
CA LEU A 85 8.88 4.85 3.45
C LEU A 85 10.32 4.95 2.93
N ALA A 86 10.48 4.80 1.63
CA ALA A 86 11.77 5.06 1.00
C ALA A 86 12.04 6.57 0.94
N GLN A 87 13.26 7.00 1.31
CA GLN A 87 13.66 8.38 1.50
C GLN A 87 14.92 8.72 0.71
N TYR A 88 15.01 9.97 0.24
CA TYR A 88 16.28 10.54 -0.22
C TYR A 88 17.13 10.94 0.97
N PHE A 89 18.43 10.88 0.81
CA PHE A 89 19.42 11.28 1.81
C PHE A 89 20.74 11.62 1.15
N SER A 90 21.59 12.38 1.82
CA SER A 90 22.98 12.60 1.45
C SER A 90 23.88 11.51 2.04
N CYS A 91 24.78 10.94 1.23
CA CYS A 91 25.67 9.86 1.68
C CYS A 91 26.46 10.20 2.94
N GLY A 92 26.95 11.43 3.06
CA GLY A 92 27.73 11.86 4.23
C GLY A 92 26.94 11.94 5.55
N MET A 93 25.59 11.87 5.47
CA MET A 93 24.73 11.92 6.66
C MET A 93 24.26 10.53 7.14
N ALA A 94 24.73 9.45 6.52
CA ALA A 94 24.36 8.09 6.90
C ALA A 94 25.54 7.14 6.75
N VAL A 95 25.64 6.15 7.62
CA VAL A 95 26.62 5.08 7.49
C VAL A 95 26.28 4.20 6.28
N GLU A 96 27.31 3.68 5.60
CA GLU A 96 27.12 2.95 4.33
C GLU A 96 26.22 1.72 4.47
N SER A 97 26.18 1.08 5.64
CA SER A 97 25.28 -0.03 5.94
C SER A 97 23.79 0.34 5.77
N ASP A 98 23.45 1.61 5.91
CA ASP A 98 22.07 2.12 5.87
C ASP A 98 21.65 2.67 4.48
N TRP A 99 22.54 2.61 3.48
CA TRP A 99 22.26 3.11 2.14
C TRP A 99 21.33 2.22 1.32
N SER A 100 21.15 0.98 1.74
CA SER A 100 20.44 -0.04 0.97
C SER A 100 18.96 0.27 0.75
N HIS A 101 18.45 -0.17 -0.39
CA HIS A 101 17.03 -0.11 -0.71
C HIS A 101 16.39 -1.49 -0.57
N TYR A 102 15.84 -1.79 0.63
CA TYR A 102 15.29 -3.11 0.97
C TYR A 102 14.31 -3.66 -0.06
N ALA A 103 13.28 -2.88 -0.45
CA ALA A 103 12.23 -3.36 -1.34
C ALA A 103 12.73 -3.70 -2.76
N LEU A 104 13.85 -3.10 -3.21
CA LEU A 104 14.47 -3.39 -4.50
C LEU A 104 15.64 -4.38 -4.39
N ALA A 105 16.03 -4.78 -3.18
CA ALA A 105 17.22 -5.59 -2.91
C ALA A 105 18.49 -5.01 -3.58
N MET A 106 18.68 -3.70 -3.45
CA MET A 106 19.81 -2.95 -4.04
C MET A 106 20.62 -2.27 -2.94
N GLU A 107 21.94 -2.41 -2.98
CA GLU A 107 22.85 -1.78 -2.02
C GLU A 107 22.88 -0.25 -2.18
N ARG A 108 22.86 0.22 -3.43
CA ARG A 108 22.85 1.65 -3.78
C ARG A 108 21.79 1.90 -4.83
N TYR A 109 20.97 2.89 -4.59
CA TYR A 109 19.89 3.27 -5.50
C TYR A 109 19.65 4.78 -5.46
N THR A 110 19.31 5.37 -6.58
CA THR A 110 18.83 6.74 -6.68
C THR A 110 17.79 6.86 -7.79
N HIS A 111 17.20 8.02 -7.92
CA HIS A 111 16.33 8.33 -9.04
C HIS A 111 17.07 9.21 -10.06
N PHE A 112 17.05 8.78 -11.31
CA PHE A 112 17.72 9.45 -12.43
C PHE A 112 16.81 9.60 -13.65
N THR A 113 15.84 8.71 -13.85
CA THR A 113 15.14 8.53 -15.13
C THR A 113 13.91 9.42 -15.32
N SER A 114 13.59 10.33 -14.39
CA SER A 114 12.38 11.17 -14.49
C SER A 114 12.58 12.62 -14.01
N PRO A 115 13.55 13.38 -14.60
CA PRO A 115 13.88 14.75 -14.15
C PRO A 115 12.74 15.76 -14.40
N ILE A 116 11.80 15.48 -15.30
CA ILE A 116 10.65 16.36 -15.58
C ILE A 116 9.76 16.55 -14.35
N ARG A 117 9.63 15.49 -13.52
CA ARG A 117 8.67 15.46 -12.40
C ARG A 117 9.30 15.23 -11.03
N ARG A 118 10.61 15.01 -10.95
CA ARG A 118 11.33 14.81 -9.69
C ARG A 118 12.57 15.69 -9.67
N TYR A 119 12.59 16.66 -8.76
CA TYR A 119 13.75 17.53 -8.60
C TYR A 119 15.02 16.76 -8.17
N ALA A 120 14.87 15.71 -7.37
CA ALA A 120 16.01 14.84 -7.00
C ALA A 120 16.75 14.29 -8.24
N ASP A 121 16.03 13.91 -9.30
CA ASP A 121 16.63 13.45 -10.55
C ASP A 121 17.49 14.55 -11.19
N VAL A 122 17.06 15.82 -11.14
CA VAL A 122 17.85 16.96 -11.67
C VAL A 122 19.16 17.13 -10.90
N VAL A 123 19.13 17.01 -9.56
CA VAL A 123 20.32 17.05 -8.73
C VAL A 123 21.27 15.90 -9.10
N VAL A 124 20.74 14.69 -9.24
CA VAL A 124 21.51 13.50 -9.63
C VAL A 124 22.10 13.63 -11.03
N HIS A 125 21.41 14.27 -11.98
CA HIS A 125 21.96 14.56 -13.31
C HIS A 125 23.21 15.45 -13.25
N ARG A 126 23.19 16.48 -12.41
CA ARG A 126 24.37 17.35 -12.22
C ARG A 126 25.53 16.59 -11.59
N MET A 127 25.24 15.77 -10.55
CA MET A 127 26.25 14.92 -9.92
C MET A 127 26.86 13.91 -10.90
N LEU A 128 26.04 13.30 -11.74
CA LEU A 128 26.52 12.37 -12.76
C LEU A 128 27.41 13.09 -13.79
N ALA A 129 27.05 14.29 -14.24
CA ALA A 129 27.86 15.07 -15.17
C ALA A 129 29.22 15.42 -14.56
N ALA A 130 29.24 15.85 -13.30
CA ALA A 130 30.47 16.09 -12.55
C ALA A 130 31.33 14.81 -12.45
N ALA A 131 30.73 13.69 -12.09
CA ALA A 131 31.43 12.41 -11.99
C ALA A 131 32.01 11.93 -13.32
N LEU A 132 31.31 12.17 -14.43
CA LEU A 132 31.81 11.83 -15.77
C LEU A 132 32.94 12.74 -16.21
N ASP A 133 32.90 14.04 -15.88
CA ASP A 133 34.00 14.96 -16.17
C ASP A 133 35.30 14.57 -15.43
N VAL A 134 35.17 14.17 -14.13
CA VAL A 134 36.31 13.63 -13.37
C VAL A 134 36.89 12.38 -14.03
N ARG A 135 36.02 11.41 -14.35
CA ARG A 135 36.43 10.12 -14.94
C ARG A 135 37.04 10.25 -16.32
N SER A 136 36.61 11.22 -17.11
CA SER A 136 37.12 11.46 -18.46
C SER A 136 38.38 12.34 -18.48
N GLY A 137 38.77 12.94 -17.34
CA GLY A 137 39.85 13.92 -17.29
C GLY A 137 39.48 15.26 -17.94
N ALA A 138 38.18 15.56 -18.08
CA ALA A 138 37.71 16.84 -18.62
C ALA A 138 37.83 17.99 -17.60
N VAL A 139 38.11 17.69 -16.37
CA VAL A 139 38.46 18.62 -15.27
C VAL A 139 39.70 18.10 -14.55
N GLU A 140 40.42 19.01 -13.87
CA GLU A 140 41.69 18.69 -13.21
C GLU A 140 41.50 17.76 -12.00
N ASP A 141 40.45 18.02 -11.20
CA ASP A 141 40.16 17.26 -9.99
C ASP A 141 38.65 17.33 -9.61
N HIS A 142 38.33 16.76 -8.46
CA HIS A 142 36.96 16.77 -7.92
C HIS A 142 36.48 18.16 -7.53
N GLU A 143 37.35 19.03 -7.01
CA GLU A 143 36.97 20.39 -6.63
C GLU A 143 36.59 21.24 -7.85
N ALA A 144 37.32 21.13 -8.96
CA ALA A 144 36.96 21.77 -10.23
C ALA A 144 35.63 21.26 -10.78
N ALA A 145 35.34 19.97 -10.63
CA ALA A 145 34.05 19.40 -11.02
C ALA A 145 32.90 19.93 -10.13
N ILE A 146 33.10 19.99 -8.81
CA ILE A 146 32.15 20.52 -7.84
C ILE A 146 31.80 21.97 -8.17
N GLU A 147 32.80 22.81 -8.40
CA GLU A 147 32.60 24.22 -8.75
C GLU A 147 31.87 24.38 -10.10
N LYS A 148 32.34 23.70 -11.15
CA LYS A 148 31.76 23.74 -12.50
C LYS A 148 30.27 23.37 -12.50
N TRP A 149 29.91 22.30 -11.80
CA TRP A 149 28.55 21.75 -11.79
C TRP A 149 27.72 22.24 -10.61
N ARG A 150 28.30 23.09 -9.72
CA ARG A 150 27.68 23.63 -8.51
C ARG A 150 27.08 22.50 -7.67
N ILE A 151 27.89 21.53 -7.36
CA ILE A 151 27.51 20.42 -6.49
C ILE A 151 27.45 20.92 -5.06
N HIS A 152 26.34 20.68 -4.41
CA HIS A 152 26.13 21.07 -3.01
C HIS A 152 27.03 20.26 -2.06
N ASP A 153 27.36 20.85 -0.93
CA ASP A 153 27.99 20.13 0.17
C ASP A 153 27.02 19.13 0.82
N CYS A 154 27.50 18.41 1.82
CA CYS A 154 26.73 17.36 2.49
C CYS A 154 25.46 17.87 3.17
N GLU A 155 25.54 19.02 3.86
CA GLU A 155 24.42 19.60 4.62
C GLU A 155 23.34 20.15 3.69
N ASP A 156 23.73 20.84 2.64
CA ASP A 156 22.83 21.35 1.61
C ASP A 156 22.15 20.20 0.83
N ALA A 157 22.92 19.15 0.48
CA ALA A 157 22.40 17.97 -0.18
C ALA A 157 21.35 17.26 0.70
N GLU A 158 21.60 17.14 2.01
CA GLU A 158 20.64 16.58 2.97
C GLU A 158 19.40 17.47 3.14
N SER A 159 19.58 18.80 3.16
CA SER A 159 18.45 19.74 3.20
C SER A 159 17.55 19.58 1.99
N GLN A 160 18.14 19.43 0.78
CA GLN A 160 17.39 19.15 -0.44
C GLN A 160 16.70 17.78 -0.41
N ALA A 161 17.39 16.75 0.07
CA ALA A 161 16.83 15.41 0.25
C ALA A 161 15.57 15.45 1.14
N ARG A 162 15.66 16.10 2.30
CA ARG A 162 14.55 16.30 3.24
C ARG A 162 13.37 17.00 2.57
N ARG A 163 13.64 18.12 1.87
CA ARG A 163 12.58 18.85 1.15
C ARG A 163 11.92 18.00 0.07
N CYS A 164 12.69 17.19 -0.68
CA CYS A 164 12.12 16.24 -1.66
C CYS A 164 11.24 15.19 -0.99
N ASN A 165 11.61 14.68 0.18
CA ASN A 165 10.82 13.74 0.96
C ASN A 165 9.50 14.36 1.42
N GLU A 166 9.54 15.54 2.05
CA GLU A 166 8.36 16.29 2.51
C GLU A 166 7.37 16.57 1.37
N ARG A 167 7.87 17.02 0.22
CA ARG A 167 7.02 17.32 -0.95
C ARG A 167 6.40 16.05 -1.54
N LYS A 168 7.13 14.94 -1.52
CA LYS A 168 6.59 13.64 -1.95
C LYS A 168 5.48 13.16 -1.03
N GLU A 169 5.66 13.29 0.29
CA GLU A 169 4.62 12.91 1.27
C GLU A 169 3.39 13.80 1.14
N ALA A 170 3.57 15.11 0.98
CA ALA A 170 2.46 16.04 0.74
C ALA A 170 1.71 15.74 -0.56
N ALA A 171 2.41 15.41 -1.64
CA ALA A 171 1.79 15.01 -2.91
C ALA A 171 1.01 13.70 -2.78
N LYS A 172 1.53 12.72 -2.03
CA LYS A 172 0.85 11.47 -1.73
C LYS A 172 -0.43 11.71 -0.92
N ALA A 173 -0.35 12.53 0.13
CA ALA A 173 -1.51 12.87 0.95
C ALA A 173 -2.60 13.59 0.14
N ALA A 174 -2.23 14.50 -0.78
CA ALA A 174 -3.16 15.16 -1.67
C ALA A 174 -3.83 14.18 -2.65
N GLN A 175 -3.06 13.23 -3.20
CA GLN A 175 -3.59 12.19 -4.06
C GLN A 175 -4.60 11.31 -3.31
N GLU A 176 -4.25 10.81 -2.13
CA GLU A 176 -5.13 9.98 -1.29
C GLU A 176 -6.42 10.73 -0.89
N ALA A 177 -6.31 12.03 -0.60
CA ALA A 177 -7.48 12.86 -0.31
C ALA A 177 -8.38 13.03 -1.54
N SER A 178 -7.79 13.22 -2.72
CA SER A 178 -8.51 13.31 -3.99
C SER A 178 -9.23 12.00 -4.32
N GLU A 179 -8.53 10.87 -4.25
CA GLU A 179 -9.11 9.54 -4.49
C GLU A 179 -10.29 9.27 -3.55
N ARG A 180 -10.14 9.60 -2.27
CA ARG A 180 -11.23 9.48 -1.28
C ARG A 180 -12.42 10.37 -1.62
N LEU A 181 -12.18 11.62 -2.01
CA LEU A 181 -13.24 12.54 -2.42
C LEU A 181 -14.03 12.00 -3.60
N TYR A 182 -13.32 11.56 -4.65
CA TYR A 182 -13.99 11.01 -5.83
C TYR A 182 -14.77 9.73 -5.51
N LEU A 183 -14.27 8.85 -4.64
CA LEU A 183 -15.02 7.68 -4.20
C LEU A 183 -16.27 8.09 -3.41
N CYS A 184 -16.18 9.07 -2.53
CA CYS A 184 -17.35 9.62 -1.82
C CYS A 184 -18.39 10.20 -2.79
N LEU A 185 -17.97 10.94 -3.80
CA LEU A 185 -18.88 11.51 -4.82
C LEU A 185 -19.56 10.40 -5.64
N LEU A 186 -18.83 9.35 -6.02
CA LEU A 186 -19.41 8.19 -6.72
C LEU A 186 -20.45 7.46 -5.88
N LEU A 187 -20.18 7.26 -4.59
CA LEU A 187 -21.13 6.62 -3.66
C LEU A 187 -22.42 7.43 -3.49
N ILE A 188 -22.36 8.77 -3.53
CA ILE A 188 -23.57 9.63 -3.50
C ILE A 188 -24.32 9.56 -4.81
N ALA A 189 -23.61 9.67 -5.93
CA ALA A 189 -24.23 9.65 -7.25
C ALA A 189 -24.99 8.35 -7.54
N GLY A 190 -24.51 7.23 -7.03
CA GLY A 190 -25.20 5.93 -7.10
C GLY A 190 -26.51 5.88 -6.30
N LYS A 191 -26.69 6.76 -5.27
CA LYS A 191 -27.94 6.84 -4.50
C LYS A 191 -29.09 7.52 -5.27
N GLU A 192 -28.80 8.49 -6.10
CA GLU A 192 -29.80 9.39 -6.68
C GLU A 192 -30.31 8.97 -8.06
N GLY A 193 -29.81 7.86 -8.62
CA GLY A 193 -30.19 7.42 -9.97
C GLY A 193 -29.89 8.48 -11.04
N ASN A 194 -28.90 9.36 -10.80
CA ASN A 194 -28.62 10.51 -11.66
C ASN A 194 -28.05 10.04 -13.02
N PRO A 195 -28.82 10.16 -14.12
CA PRO A 195 -28.41 9.64 -15.43
C PRO A 195 -27.17 10.34 -16.02
N LYS A 196 -26.72 11.45 -15.45
CA LYS A 196 -25.49 12.15 -15.89
C LYS A 196 -24.22 11.50 -15.35
N VAL A 197 -24.30 10.74 -14.25
CA VAL A 197 -23.16 10.03 -13.65
C VAL A 197 -23.07 8.59 -14.14
N ALA A 198 -24.17 8.00 -14.58
CA ALA A 198 -24.20 6.68 -15.22
C ALA A 198 -23.34 6.56 -16.50
N ARG A 199 -22.83 7.68 -17.03
CA ARG A 199 -21.91 7.69 -18.18
C ARG A 199 -20.42 7.53 -17.82
N ILE A 200 -20.07 7.44 -16.54
CA ILE A 200 -18.70 7.18 -16.08
C ILE A 200 -18.57 5.67 -15.82
N GLY A 201 -18.57 4.89 -16.90
CA GLY A 201 -18.47 3.43 -16.88
C GLY A 201 -19.80 2.73 -16.64
N GLU A 202 -20.08 1.69 -17.41
CA GLU A 202 -21.33 0.90 -17.38
C GLU A 202 -21.54 0.05 -16.11
N GLY A 203 -20.87 0.39 -15.01
CA GLY A 203 -21.07 -0.21 -13.69
C GLY A 203 -21.12 0.90 -12.65
N GLY A 204 -22.30 1.28 -12.19
CA GLY A 204 -22.44 2.14 -11.01
C GLY A 204 -21.63 1.57 -9.85
N VAL A 205 -21.03 2.43 -9.01
CA VAL A 205 -20.32 1.96 -7.81
C VAL A 205 -21.34 1.25 -6.92
N ASN A 206 -21.18 -0.07 -6.79
CA ASN A 206 -22.01 -0.84 -5.88
C ASN A 206 -21.67 -0.41 -4.44
N ARG A 207 -22.64 0.08 -3.70
CA ARG A 207 -22.49 0.43 -2.29
C ARG A 207 -22.26 -0.80 -1.41
N PHE A 208 -22.69 -1.94 -1.87
CA PHE A 208 -22.49 -3.22 -1.22
C PHE A 208 -21.24 -3.88 -1.81
N THR A 209 -20.35 -4.27 -0.95
CA THR A 209 -19.10 -4.93 -1.36
C THR A 209 -18.70 -6.00 -0.36
N ASP A 210 -18.08 -7.03 -0.88
CA ASP A 210 -17.51 -8.08 -0.04
C ASP A 210 -16.14 -7.63 0.51
N GLY A 211 -15.91 -7.99 1.76
CA GLY A 211 -14.66 -7.71 2.44
C GLY A 211 -14.23 -8.88 3.32
N LEU A 212 -13.01 -8.81 3.80
CA LEU A 212 -12.45 -9.77 4.75
C LEU A 212 -12.15 -9.08 6.07
N VAL A 213 -12.53 -9.74 7.17
CA VAL A 213 -12.20 -9.27 8.52
C VAL A 213 -10.70 -9.38 8.73
N VAL A 214 -10.03 -8.27 9.03
CA VAL A 214 -8.56 -8.21 9.23
C VAL A 214 -8.15 -7.92 10.66
N ALA A 215 -9.08 -7.37 11.46
CA ALA A 215 -8.89 -7.22 12.89
C ALA A 215 -10.24 -7.25 13.61
N VAL A 216 -10.23 -7.79 14.83
CA VAL A 216 -11.40 -7.89 15.69
C VAL A 216 -11.11 -7.18 17.01
N GLY A 217 -11.96 -6.26 17.40
CA GLY A 217 -11.86 -5.49 18.64
C GLY A 217 -13.19 -5.34 19.34
N SER A 218 -13.18 -4.79 20.55
CA SER A 218 -14.38 -4.63 21.39
C SER A 218 -15.36 -3.56 20.89
N LYS A 219 -14.90 -2.59 20.09
CA LYS A 219 -15.73 -1.47 19.59
C LYS A 219 -15.95 -1.51 18.09
N PHE A 220 -15.04 -2.11 17.36
CA PHE A 220 -15.10 -2.18 15.89
C PHE A 220 -14.37 -3.42 15.40
N ILE A 221 -14.73 -3.85 14.22
CA ILE A 221 -13.95 -4.77 13.39
C ILE A 221 -13.32 -3.97 12.25
N SER A 222 -12.08 -4.31 11.85
CA SER A 222 -11.49 -3.80 10.62
C SER A 222 -11.78 -4.77 9.48
N VAL A 223 -12.25 -4.25 8.36
CA VAL A 223 -12.55 -5.02 7.15
C VAL A 223 -11.69 -4.50 6.02
N PHE A 224 -10.96 -5.38 5.35
CA PHE A 224 -10.26 -5.08 4.13
C PHE A 224 -11.20 -5.27 2.94
N LEU A 225 -11.28 -4.28 2.08
CA LEU A 225 -12.13 -4.23 0.89
C LEU A 225 -11.26 -4.38 -0.35
N PRO A 226 -11.13 -5.59 -0.93
CA PRO A 226 -10.20 -5.86 -2.04
C PRO A 226 -10.49 -4.99 -3.27
N GLN A 227 -11.77 -4.77 -3.59
CA GLN A 227 -12.19 -3.98 -4.75
C GLN A 227 -11.63 -2.55 -4.73
N TYR A 228 -11.49 -1.96 -3.54
CA TYR A 228 -11.01 -0.59 -3.36
C TYR A 228 -9.59 -0.53 -2.78
N SER A 229 -9.01 -1.69 -2.41
CA SER A 229 -7.71 -1.80 -1.72
C SER A 229 -7.61 -0.92 -0.46
N ILE A 230 -8.72 -0.79 0.28
CA ILE A 230 -8.80 0.00 1.51
C ILE A 230 -9.15 -0.87 2.71
N GLU A 231 -8.64 -0.48 3.89
CA GLU A 231 -9.10 -1.01 5.18
C GLU A 231 -10.06 0.00 5.80
N SER A 232 -11.22 -0.46 6.22
CA SER A 232 -12.24 0.37 6.87
C SER A 232 -12.71 -0.24 8.18
N ARG A 233 -13.16 0.61 9.09
CA ARG A 233 -13.69 0.19 10.39
C ARG A 233 -15.20 0.13 10.34
N CYS A 234 -15.75 -1.01 10.74
CA CYS A 234 -17.17 -1.20 10.99
C CYS A 234 -17.38 -1.14 12.50
N TYR A 235 -18.02 -0.10 13.00
CA TYR A 235 -18.32 0.03 14.41
C TYR A 235 -19.46 -0.90 14.77
N LEU A 236 -19.32 -1.61 15.88
CA LEU A 236 -20.29 -2.63 16.31
C LEU A 236 -21.63 -2.00 16.72
N ASP A 237 -21.59 -0.79 17.26
CA ASP A 237 -22.78 -0.02 17.64
C ASP A 237 -23.58 0.52 16.43
N ASP A 238 -22.96 0.56 15.24
CA ASP A 238 -23.59 1.07 14.00
C ASP A 238 -24.25 -0.05 13.17
N ILE A 239 -24.21 -1.32 13.60
CA ILE A 239 -24.69 -2.45 12.79
C ILE A 239 -26.24 -2.45 12.71
N HIS A 240 -26.93 -2.60 13.83
CA HIS A 240 -28.40 -2.56 13.94
C HIS A 240 -28.80 -2.44 15.41
N PRO A 241 -29.86 -1.70 15.76
CA PRO A 241 -30.28 -1.51 17.16
C PRO A 241 -30.58 -2.80 17.92
N ASP A 242 -31.08 -3.82 17.24
CA ASP A 242 -31.45 -5.10 17.83
C ASP A 242 -30.32 -6.14 17.86
N ILE A 243 -29.12 -5.76 17.43
CA ILE A 243 -27.94 -6.65 17.43
C ILE A 243 -27.05 -6.29 18.61
N THR A 244 -26.77 -7.29 19.43
CA THR A 244 -25.79 -7.19 20.50
C THR A 244 -24.48 -7.86 20.05
N ALA A 245 -23.38 -7.11 20.15
CA ALA A 245 -22.06 -7.59 19.80
C ALA A 245 -21.27 -7.90 21.09
N THR A 246 -20.76 -9.11 21.21
CA THR A 246 -19.93 -9.55 22.33
C THR A 246 -18.53 -9.92 21.82
N HIS A 247 -17.50 -9.23 22.31
CA HIS A 247 -16.11 -9.50 21.97
C HIS A 247 -15.47 -10.47 22.96
N ASP A 248 -14.84 -11.53 22.45
CA ASP A 248 -14.00 -12.43 23.24
C ASP A 248 -12.52 -12.12 22.96
N PRO A 249 -11.77 -11.57 23.93
CA PRO A 249 -10.37 -11.23 23.77
C PRO A 249 -9.44 -12.45 23.73
N GLN A 250 -9.88 -13.62 24.18
CA GLN A 250 -9.04 -14.84 24.16
C GLN A 250 -9.04 -15.51 22.79
N THR A 251 -10.21 -15.56 22.15
CA THR A 251 -10.37 -16.16 20.82
C THR A 251 -10.27 -15.14 19.69
N PHE A 252 -10.20 -13.86 20.00
CA PHE A 252 -10.25 -12.75 19.02
C PHE A 252 -11.46 -12.86 18.08
N THR A 253 -12.62 -13.08 18.67
CA THR A 253 -13.89 -13.20 17.94
C THR A 253 -14.91 -12.17 18.43
N VAL A 254 -15.85 -11.82 17.54
CA VAL A 254 -17.05 -11.06 17.90
C VAL A 254 -18.26 -11.93 17.60
N THR A 255 -19.08 -12.16 18.60
CA THR A 255 -20.37 -12.84 18.43
C THR A 255 -21.47 -11.80 18.36
N LEU A 256 -22.19 -11.80 17.26
CA LEU A 256 -23.38 -10.97 17.02
C LEU A 256 -24.62 -11.80 17.37
N THR A 257 -25.49 -11.30 18.23
CA THR A 257 -26.73 -11.95 18.66
C THR A 257 -27.91 -11.01 18.48
N GLY A 258 -29.09 -11.54 18.15
CA GLY A 258 -30.26 -10.74 17.85
C GLY A 258 -30.43 -10.41 16.37
N GLY A 259 -31.21 -9.35 16.08
CA GLY A 259 -31.52 -8.90 14.71
C GLY A 259 -32.63 -9.70 14.02
N PRO A 260 -33.04 -9.29 12.80
CA PRO A 260 -34.21 -9.81 12.10
C PRO A 260 -34.18 -11.31 11.80
N ALA A 261 -32.99 -11.91 11.73
CA ALA A 261 -32.80 -13.32 11.41
C ALA A 261 -32.73 -14.24 12.65
N GLY A 262 -32.68 -13.70 13.86
CA GLY A 262 -32.67 -14.47 15.13
C GLY A 262 -31.49 -15.42 15.32
N ARG A 263 -30.52 -15.45 14.41
CA ARG A 263 -29.36 -16.35 14.42
C ARG A 263 -28.10 -15.59 14.84
N GLY A 264 -27.41 -16.11 15.86
CA GLY A 264 -26.10 -15.61 16.23
C GLY A 264 -25.06 -15.87 15.13
N ARG A 265 -24.19 -14.90 14.85
CA ARG A 265 -23.03 -15.05 13.93
C ARG A 265 -21.76 -14.70 14.68
N THR A 266 -20.79 -15.60 14.65
CA THR A 266 -19.45 -15.32 15.20
C THR A 266 -18.53 -14.94 14.07
N LEU A 267 -17.91 -13.78 14.19
CA LEU A 267 -16.94 -13.25 13.23
C LEU A 267 -15.52 -13.48 13.74
N ARG A 268 -14.67 -13.94 12.84
CA ARG A 268 -13.24 -14.21 13.05
C ARG A 268 -12.41 -13.47 12.02
N ILE A 269 -11.13 -13.35 12.28
CA ILE A 269 -10.18 -12.84 11.25
C ILE A 269 -10.23 -13.77 10.03
N LEU A 270 -10.25 -13.18 8.84
CA LEU A 270 -10.40 -13.78 7.52
C LEU A 270 -11.83 -14.24 7.16
N ASP A 271 -12.82 -14.03 8.02
CA ASP A 271 -14.21 -14.27 7.60
C ASP A 271 -14.61 -13.28 6.51
N HIS A 272 -15.31 -13.82 5.51
CA HIS A 272 -15.95 -13.00 4.48
C HIS A 272 -17.18 -12.32 5.05
N VAL A 273 -17.30 -11.04 4.79
CA VAL A 273 -18.42 -10.21 5.21
C VAL A 273 -18.86 -9.31 4.09
N THR A 274 -20.15 -9.04 4.00
CA THR A 274 -20.69 -8.03 3.09
C THR A 274 -20.91 -6.75 3.88
N VAL A 275 -20.47 -5.63 3.32
CA VAL A 275 -20.58 -4.32 3.96
C VAL A 275 -21.23 -3.30 3.02
N GLU A 276 -21.89 -2.32 3.61
CA GLU A 276 -22.41 -1.16 2.91
C GLU A 276 -21.48 0.03 3.13
N LEU A 277 -21.15 0.73 2.03
CA LEU A 277 -20.30 1.92 2.04
C LEU A 277 -21.16 3.18 2.03
N HIS A 278 -20.85 4.10 2.93
CA HIS A 278 -21.50 5.40 3.05
C HIS A 278 -20.49 6.53 2.94
N ALA A 279 -20.76 7.50 2.08
CA ALA A 279 -20.01 8.75 2.06
C ALA A 279 -20.53 9.69 3.14
N VAL A 280 -19.62 10.20 3.96
CA VAL A 280 -19.90 11.16 5.02
C VAL A 280 -19.10 12.43 4.76
N PHE A 281 -19.81 13.57 4.70
CA PHE A 281 -19.23 14.89 4.54
C PHE A 281 -19.41 15.65 5.84
N PRO A 282 -18.41 15.63 6.75
CA PRO A 282 -18.52 16.37 8.00
C PRO A 282 -18.48 17.87 7.75
N THR A 283 -19.08 18.65 8.62
CA THR A 283 -19.09 20.14 8.54
C THR A 283 -17.66 20.70 8.59
N ARG A 284 -16.75 20.01 9.25
CA ARG A 284 -15.30 20.34 9.30
C ARG A 284 -14.48 19.09 9.07
N GLY A 285 -13.43 19.22 8.28
CA GLY A 285 -12.50 18.11 7.97
C GLY A 285 -12.78 17.44 6.63
N PRO A 286 -11.97 16.44 6.26
CA PRO A 286 -12.08 15.73 4.99
C PRO A 286 -13.31 14.81 4.97
N CYS A 287 -13.80 14.54 3.75
CA CYS A 287 -14.82 13.51 3.55
C CYS A 287 -14.30 12.13 4.00
N GLN A 288 -15.21 11.30 4.47
CA GLN A 288 -14.93 10.00 5.05
C GLN A 288 -15.81 8.94 4.40
N ILE A 289 -15.27 7.73 4.31
CA ILE A 289 -16.03 6.54 3.94
C ILE A 289 -16.35 5.81 5.24
N ARG A 290 -17.63 5.70 5.59
CA ARG A 290 -18.11 4.88 6.69
C ARG A 290 -18.57 3.56 6.13
N THR A 291 -18.31 2.50 6.86
CA THR A 291 -18.62 1.14 6.44
C THR A 291 -19.51 0.51 7.51
N THR A 292 -20.67 0.00 7.11
CA THR A 292 -21.61 -0.70 7.98
C THR A 292 -21.66 -2.17 7.60
N LEU A 293 -21.55 -3.06 8.59
CA LEU A 293 -21.62 -4.49 8.39
C LEU A 293 -23.08 -4.91 8.13
N LEU A 294 -23.30 -5.72 7.12
CA LEU A 294 -24.59 -6.33 6.84
C LEU A 294 -24.70 -7.69 7.55
N VAL A 295 -25.81 -7.90 8.27
CA VAL A 295 -26.06 -9.14 9.00
C VAL A 295 -27.47 -9.64 8.69
N GLY A 296 -27.58 -10.92 8.27
CA GLY A 296 -28.89 -11.57 8.06
C GLY A 296 -29.45 -11.46 6.63
N ALA A 297 -30.77 -11.29 6.49
CA ALA A 297 -31.49 -11.35 5.21
C ALA A 297 -31.02 -10.33 4.14
N ALA A 298 -30.33 -9.26 4.53
CA ALA A 298 -29.72 -8.31 3.60
C ALA A 298 -28.52 -8.91 2.83
N GLU A 299 -27.89 -9.97 3.34
CA GLU A 299 -26.83 -10.70 2.61
C GLU A 299 -27.36 -11.49 1.39
N GLN A 300 -28.67 -11.73 1.31
CA GLN A 300 -29.28 -12.55 0.24
C GLN A 300 -29.93 -11.73 -0.88
N GLN A 301 -30.20 -10.43 -0.70
CA GLN A 301 -30.96 -9.65 -1.67
C GLN A 301 -30.15 -9.02 -2.81
N ASP A 302 -28.80 -8.99 -2.72
CA ASP A 302 -27.95 -8.32 -3.73
C ASP A 302 -26.89 -9.24 -4.37
N LYS A 303 -27.13 -10.54 -4.41
CA LYS A 303 -26.40 -11.40 -5.36
C LYS A 303 -27.05 -11.25 -6.72
N ASP A 304 -26.56 -10.30 -7.48
CA ASP A 304 -26.90 -10.12 -8.90
C ASP A 304 -26.77 -11.48 -9.61
N PRO A 305 -27.85 -12.00 -10.25
CA PRO A 305 -27.84 -13.30 -10.94
C PRO A 305 -26.86 -13.36 -12.12
N HIS A 306 -26.22 -12.26 -12.51
CA HIS A 306 -25.23 -12.19 -13.58
C HIS A 306 -23.79 -12.46 -13.16
N MET A 307 -23.50 -12.66 -11.89
CA MET A 307 -22.19 -13.15 -11.43
C MET A 307 -22.13 -14.69 -11.49
N GLN A 308 -22.46 -15.26 -12.62
CA GLN A 308 -22.12 -16.66 -12.90
C GLN A 308 -20.62 -16.74 -13.15
N VAL A 309 -19.95 -17.38 -12.20
CA VAL A 309 -18.58 -17.88 -12.29
C VAL A 309 -18.41 -18.54 -13.66
N VAL A 310 -17.53 -17.97 -14.49
CA VAL A 310 -16.99 -18.68 -15.65
C VAL A 310 -16.21 -19.87 -15.08
N THR A 311 -16.88 -21.00 -14.99
CA THR A 311 -16.25 -22.29 -14.70
C THR A 311 -15.25 -22.56 -15.81
N ALA A 312 -14.00 -22.77 -15.41
CA ALA A 312 -12.90 -23.15 -16.25
C ALA A 312 -13.31 -24.23 -17.26
N VAL A 313 -13.06 -23.95 -18.51
CA VAL A 313 -13.06 -24.92 -19.61
C VAL A 313 -12.04 -26.00 -19.23
N GLN A 314 -12.49 -27.22 -19.02
CA GLN A 314 -11.61 -28.39 -18.98
C GLN A 314 -10.91 -28.52 -20.33
N PRO A 315 -9.61 -28.84 -20.38
CA PRO A 315 -8.98 -29.22 -21.64
C PRO A 315 -9.58 -30.59 -22.06
N GLY A 316 -10.32 -30.56 -23.17
CA GLY A 316 -10.79 -31.75 -23.83
C GLY A 316 -9.63 -32.63 -24.28
N GLU A 317 -9.72 -33.86 -23.94
CA GLU A 317 -9.03 -34.98 -24.61
C GLU A 317 -9.47 -35.07 -26.09
N ASP A 318 -8.53 -35.61 -26.87
CA ASP A 318 -8.71 -36.20 -28.23
C ASP A 318 -8.40 -35.35 -29.46
N VAL A 319 -7.46 -35.73 -30.14
CA VAL A 319 -7.03 -36.64 -31.23
C VAL A 319 -5.75 -36.09 -31.86
#